data_7bd5f0be0a3758025a04f8f24d5145b0
#
_entry.id   7bd5f0be0a3758025a04f8f24d5145b0
#
_cell.length_a   1.000
_cell.length_b   1.000
_cell.length_c   1.000
_cell.angle_alpha   90.00
_cell.angle_beta   90.00
_cell.angle_gamma   90.00
#
_symmetry.space_group_name_H-M   'P 1'
#
loop_
_entity.id
_entity.type
_entity.pdbx_description
1 polymer ?
#
loop_
_entity_poly.entity_id
_entity_poly.type
_entity_poly.pdbx_seq_one_letter_code
_entity_poly.pdbx_strand_id
1 'polypeptide(L)'
;MIAALLASFLSFASTQPQIAPFTLPPLPYAVSALEPAIDTQTMTLHHDFHHKAYVDNLNAAIKDIPTLSGKTLEQLLAIASTLPPAVRNNAGGDWNHSEFWKMMAPVGKGGKPSAALETQIKKDFGSLDAFKERFNKAATGRFGSGWAWMILTSSGLQITSTPNQDNPLMDVAEVRGQPLLALDVWEHAYYLKYKYKRADYLNAWWTVVNWNEVNHLFEVAKKEQHNLNH
;
A
#
# COMPACT_ATOMS: atom_id res chain seq x y z
N MET A 1 36.02 -22.61 30.42
CA MET A 1 35.09 -22.77 29.29
C MET A 1 34.22 -21.53 29.26
N ILE A 2 34.52 -20.59 28.35
CA ILE A 2 33.81 -19.30 28.21
C ILE A 2 32.89 -19.51 26.99
N ALA A 3 31.57 -19.55 27.24
CA ALA A 3 30.58 -19.62 26.20
C ALA A 3 30.39 -18.23 25.57
N ALA A 4 30.76 -18.09 24.29
CA ALA A 4 30.51 -16.89 23.52
C ALA A 4 29.03 -16.88 23.10
N LEU A 5 28.24 -15.94 23.65
CA LEU A 5 26.93 -15.60 23.12
C LEU A 5 27.11 -14.88 21.77
N LEU A 6 26.75 -15.53 20.69
CA LEU A 6 26.55 -14.89 19.38
C LEU A 6 25.21 -14.13 19.42
N ALA A 7 25.29 -12.82 19.62
CA ALA A 7 24.16 -11.91 19.42
C ALA A 7 23.94 -11.78 17.90
N SER A 8 22.89 -12.40 17.38
CA SER A 8 22.42 -12.19 16.02
C SER A 8 21.81 -10.79 15.92
N PHE A 9 22.57 -9.83 15.40
CA PHE A 9 22.04 -8.55 14.99
C PHE A 9 21.15 -8.78 13.77
N LEU A 10 19.84 -8.78 13.95
CA LEU A 10 18.89 -8.57 12.87
C LEU A 10 19.08 -7.13 12.38
N SER A 11 19.82 -6.99 11.30
CA SER A 11 19.95 -5.73 10.57
C SER A 11 18.59 -5.44 9.93
N PHE A 12 17.79 -4.58 10.55
CA PHE A 12 16.69 -3.93 9.87
C PHE A 12 17.31 -3.00 8.83
N ALA A 13 17.32 -3.47 7.59
CA ALA A 13 17.70 -2.62 6.47
C ALA A 13 16.68 -1.48 6.39
N SER A 14 17.07 -0.31 6.88
CA SER A 14 16.41 0.96 6.54
C SER A 14 16.57 1.11 5.04
N THR A 15 15.53 0.79 4.28
CA THR A 15 15.52 1.03 2.84
C THR A 15 15.53 2.53 2.63
N GLN A 16 16.66 3.06 2.13
CA GLN A 16 16.73 4.46 1.73
C GLN A 16 15.65 4.74 0.67
N PRO A 17 15.01 5.91 0.70
CA PRO A 17 14.04 6.27 -0.32
C PRO A 17 14.65 6.13 -1.72
N GLN A 18 13.98 5.41 -2.60
CA GLN A 18 14.43 5.28 -3.99
C GLN A 18 14.33 6.63 -4.69
N ILE A 19 15.37 6.96 -5.45
CA ILE A 19 15.38 8.07 -6.42
C ILE A 19 15.56 7.50 -7.81
N ALA A 20 15.23 8.27 -8.84
CA ALA A 20 15.40 7.82 -10.22
C ALA A 20 16.86 7.44 -10.54
N PRO A 21 17.10 6.33 -11.28
CA PRO A 21 16.11 5.44 -11.84
C PRO A 21 15.50 4.50 -10.77
N PHE A 22 14.17 4.42 -10.77
CA PHE A 22 13.42 3.52 -9.89
C PHE A 22 13.60 2.06 -10.33
N THR A 23 13.49 1.14 -9.38
CA THR A 23 13.65 -0.29 -9.62
C THR A 23 12.47 -1.06 -9.02
N LEU A 24 12.02 -2.10 -9.71
CA LEU A 24 10.97 -2.98 -9.21
C LEU A 24 11.45 -3.67 -7.92
N PRO A 25 10.82 -3.44 -6.76
CA PRO A 25 11.18 -4.14 -5.54
C PRO A 25 10.76 -5.61 -5.62
N PRO A 26 11.52 -6.56 -5.05
CA PRO A 26 11.09 -7.95 -5.00
C PRO A 26 9.85 -8.10 -4.11
N LEU A 27 9.02 -9.12 -4.39
CA LEU A 27 7.95 -9.52 -3.48
C LEU A 27 8.55 -9.96 -2.13
N PRO A 28 7.97 -9.59 -0.97
CA PRO A 28 8.46 -10.01 0.34
C PRO A 28 8.14 -11.48 0.67
N TYR A 29 7.52 -12.20 -0.24
CA TYR A 29 7.12 -13.61 -0.13
C TYR A 29 7.13 -14.28 -1.52
N ALA A 30 7.05 -15.62 -1.54
CA ALA A 30 6.93 -16.36 -2.79
C ALA A 30 5.65 -15.97 -3.54
N VAL A 31 5.69 -15.93 -4.86
CA VAL A 31 4.56 -15.55 -5.73
C VAL A 31 3.27 -16.35 -5.45
N SER A 32 3.39 -17.61 -4.99
CA SER A 32 2.28 -18.49 -4.61
C SER A 32 1.81 -18.35 -3.16
N ALA A 33 2.46 -17.49 -2.36
CA ALA A 33 2.26 -17.48 -0.91
C ALA A 33 0.90 -16.94 -0.45
N LEU A 34 0.19 -16.22 -1.31
CA LEU A 34 -1.14 -15.67 -1.03
C LEU A 34 -2.29 -16.60 -1.44
N GLU A 35 -1.98 -17.81 -1.94
CA GLU A 35 -3.01 -18.82 -2.18
C GLU A 35 -3.70 -19.23 -0.85
N PRO A 36 -5.00 -19.52 -0.84
CA PRO A 36 -5.91 -19.49 -1.97
C PRO A 36 -6.59 -18.11 -2.19
N ALA A 37 -6.22 -17.05 -1.46
CA ALA A 37 -6.87 -15.75 -1.58
C ALA A 37 -6.58 -15.06 -2.92
N ILE A 38 -5.31 -15.02 -3.33
CA ILE A 38 -4.88 -14.49 -4.63
C ILE A 38 -4.07 -15.58 -5.32
N ASP A 39 -4.43 -15.92 -6.55
CA ASP A 39 -3.78 -16.98 -7.29
C ASP A 39 -2.40 -16.60 -7.81
N THR A 40 -1.56 -17.60 -7.98
CA THR A 40 -0.16 -17.45 -8.44
C THR A 40 -0.08 -16.73 -9.79
N GLN A 41 -1.00 -17.01 -10.72
CA GLN A 41 -1.00 -16.35 -12.03
C GLN A 41 -1.30 -14.86 -11.91
N THR A 42 -2.30 -14.49 -11.11
CA THR A 42 -2.61 -13.08 -10.81
C THR A 42 -1.39 -12.40 -10.20
N MET A 43 -0.74 -12.99 -9.19
CA MET A 43 0.43 -12.41 -8.54
C MET A 43 1.60 -12.21 -9.51
N THR A 44 1.87 -13.19 -10.38
CA THR A 44 2.92 -13.09 -11.40
C THR A 44 2.65 -11.94 -12.37
N LEU A 45 1.45 -11.88 -12.94
CA LEU A 45 1.08 -10.83 -13.87
C LEU A 45 1.05 -9.45 -13.21
N HIS A 46 0.58 -9.39 -11.98
CA HIS A 46 0.41 -8.13 -11.24
C HIS A 46 1.77 -7.52 -10.86
N HIS A 47 2.72 -8.34 -10.37
CA HIS A 47 4.05 -7.86 -10.00
C HIS A 47 4.98 -7.74 -11.21
N ASP A 48 5.20 -8.82 -11.96
CA ASP A 48 6.26 -8.88 -12.96
C ASP A 48 5.93 -8.12 -14.27
N PHE A 49 4.63 -7.78 -14.46
CA PHE A 49 4.18 -7.06 -15.66
C PHE A 49 3.52 -5.73 -15.32
N HIS A 50 2.43 -5.68 -14.51
CA HIS A 50 1.76 -4.41 -14.23
C HIS A 50 2.64 -3.48 -13.39
N HIS A 51 3.14 -3.93 -12.24
CA HIS A 51 4.01 -3.10 -11.40
C HIS A 51 5.30 -2.75 -12.14
N LYS A 52 5.93 -3.73 -12.79
CA LYS A 52 7.12 -3.48 -13.62
C LYS A 52 6.87 -2.41 -14.68
N ALA A 53 5.73 -2.44 -15.35
CA ALA A 53 5.40 -1.44 -16.38
C ALA A 53 5.26 -0.03 -15.78
N TYR A 54 4.71 0.13 -14.56
CA TYR A 54 4.68 1.43 -13.89
C TYR A 54 6.09 1.94 -13.61
N VAL A 55 7.00 1.10 -13.11
CA VAL A 55 8.41 1.45 -12.88
C VAL A 55 9.11 1.87 -14.17
N ASP A 56 9.01 1.05 -15.21
CA ASP A 56 9.68 1.30 -16.50
C ASP A 56 9.15 2.58 -17.16
N ASN A 57 7.82 2.77 -17.17
CA ASN A 57 7.16 3.94 -17.74
C ASN A 57 7.45 5.22 -16.95
N LEU A 58 7.54 5.13 -15.60
CA LEU A 58 7.95 6.26 -14.78
C LEU A 58 9.35 6.72 -15.15
N ASN A 59 10.31 5.79 -15.19
CA ASN A 59 11.69 6.08 -15.57
C ASN A 59 11.77 6.73 -16.97
N ALA A 60 11.01 6.21 -17.92
CA ALA A 60 10.93 6.80 -19.26
C ALA A 60 10.31 8.20 -19.24
N ALA A 61 9.25 8.41 -18.47
CA ALA A 61 8.54 9.70 -18.42
C ALA A 61 9.32 10.82 -17.76
N ILE A 62 10.22 10.51 -16.79
CA ILE A 62 11.01 11.53 -16.09
C ILE A 62 12.39 11.78 -16.73
N LYS A 63 12.84 10.91 -17.64
CA LYS A 63 14.18 10.96 -18.23
C LYS A 63 14.56 12.34 -18.77
N ASP A 64 13.62 12.98 -19.44
CA ASP A 64 13.86 14.26 -20.10
C ASP A 64 13.28 15.47 -19.32
N ILE A 65 13.02 15.27 -18.01
CA ILE A 65 12.50 16.32 -17.10
C ILE A 65 13.49 16.55 -15.95
N PRO A 66 14.54 17.40 -16.14
CA PRO A 66 15.62 17.56 -15.15
C PRO A 66 15.13 17.98 -13.76
N THR A 67 14.02 18.71 -13.67
CA THR A 67 13.45 19.16 -12.39
C THR A 67 12.86 18.03 -11.54
N LEU A 68 12.65 16.85 -12.13
CA LEU A 68 12.17 15.64 -11.45
C LEU A 68 13.31 14.67 -11.11
N SER A 69 14.50 14.89 -11.65
CA SER A 69 15.69 14.10 -11.35
C SER A 69 16.04 14.18 -9.86
N GLY A 70 16.32 13.03 -9.24
CA GLY A 70 16.67 12.95 -7.82
C GLY A 70 15.50 13.07 -6.82
N LYS A 71 14.25 13.20 -7.30
CA LYS A 71 13.07 13.14 -6.43
C LYS A 71 12.75 11.69 -6.06
N THR A 72 12.26 11.51 -4.82
CA THR A 72 11.66 10.24 -4.38
C THR A 72 10.23 10.10 -4.91
N LEU A 73 9.64 8.89 -4.82
CA LEU A 73 8.23 8.67 -5.16
C LEU A 73 7.32 9.60 -4.35
N GLU A 74 7.52 9.71 -3.04
CA GLU A 74 6.72 10.56 -2.15
C GLU A 74 6.81 12.03 -2.54
N GLN A 75 7.99 12.51 -2.95
CA GLN A 75 8.18 13.87 -3.43
C GLN A 75 7.46 14.11 -4.76
N LEU A 76 7.38 13.12 -5.64
CA LEU A 76 6.59 13.20 -6.87
C LEU A 76 5.08 13.20 -6.54
N LEU A 77 4.64 12.31 -5.65
CA LEU A 77 3.22 12.23 -5.25
C LEU A 77 2.75 13.54 -4.61
N ALA A 78 3.58 14.19 -3.79
CA ALA A 78 3.22 15.43 -3.11
C ALA A 78 2.93 16.60 -4.06
N ILE A 79 3.40 16.54 -5.31
CA ILE A 79 3.19 17.57 -6.35
C ILE A 79 2.43 17.05 -7.57
N ALA A 80 1.63 15.99 -7.39
CA ALA A 80 0.95 15.26 -8.47
C ALA A 80 0.10 16.18 -9.38
N SER A 81 -0.48 17.26 -8.83
CA SER A 81 -1.27 18.25 -9.59
C SER A 81 -0.48 18.96 -10.66
N THR A 82 0.84 19.07 -10.50
CA THR A 82 1.74 19.80 -11.43
C THR A 82 2.45 18.88 -12.42
N LEU A 83 2.31 17.55 -12.24
CA LEU A 83 3.01 16.56 -13.04
C LEU A 83 2.27 16.24 -14.35
N PRO A 84 3.00 15.93 -15.43
CA PRO A 84 2.39 15.29 -16.59
C PRO A 84 1.63 14.02 -16.19
N PRO A 85 0.48 13.71 -16.83
CA PRO A 85 -0.29 12.50 -16.50
C PRO A 85 0.52 11.20 -16.50
N ALA A 86 1.48 11.08 -17.42
CA ALA A 86 2.36 9.91 -17.47
C ALA A 86 3.22 9.78 -16.22
N VAL A 87 3.75 10.87 -15.66
CA VAL A 87 4.53 10.84 -14.41
C VAL A 87 3.62 10.56 -13.24
N ARG A 88 2.50 11.30 -13.09
CA ARG A 88 1.54 11.11 -11.98
C ARG A 88 1.03 9.66 -11.89
N ASN A 89 0.54 9.12 -13.02
CA ASN A 89 -0.04 7.78 -13.03
C ASN A 89 1.01 6.69 -12.74
N ASN A 90 2.21 6.81 -13.31
CA ASN A 90 3.23 5.80 -13.12
C ASN A 90 3.93 5.92 -11.76
N ALA A 91 4.14 7.11 -11.21
CA ALA A 91 4.62 7.29 -9.84
C ALA A 91 3.62 6.77 -8.81
N GLY A 92 2.32 7.05 -9.02
CA GLY A 92 1.26 6.47 -8.20
C GLY A 92 1.22 4.95 -8.31
N GLY A 93 1.31 4.41 -9.54
CA GLY A 93 1.31 2.96 -9.77
C GLY A 93 2.48 2.26 -9.10
N ASP A 94 3.69 2.79 -9.22
CA ASP A 94 4.89 2.23 -8.57
C ASP A 94 4.75 2.26 -7.04
N TRP A 95 4.41 3.41 -6.46
CA TRP A 95 4.27 3.53 -5.00
C TRP A 95 3.14 2.64 -4.45
N ASN A 96 1.95 2.68 -5.06
CA ASN A 96 0.78 1.93 -4.59
C ASN A 96 1.07 0.43 -4.53
N HIS A 97 1.69 -0.13 -5.59
CA HIS A 97 2.02 -1.54 -5.64
C HIS A 97 3.16 -1.91 -4.69
N SER A 98 4.20 -1.06 -4.58
CA SER A 98 5.30 -1.28 -3.63
C SER A 98 4.81 -1.42 -2.20
N GLU A 99 3.85 -0.59 -1.79
CA GLU A 99 3.25 -0.68 -0.45
C GLU A 99 2.23 -1.82 -0.32
N PHE A 100 1.45 -2.07 -1.38
CA PHE A 100 0.46 -3.16 -1.39
C PHE A 100 1.08 -4.53 -1.11
N TRP A 101 2.25 -4.81 -1.69
CA TRP A 101 2.94 -6.07 -1.42
C TRP A 101 3.31 -6.25 0.04
N LYS A 102 3.74 -5.21 0.73
CA LYS A 102 4.10 -5.24 2.16
C LYS A 102 2.88 -5.40 3.06
N MET A 103 1.73 -4.84 2.64
CA MET A 103 0.45 -4.90 3.35
C MET A 103 -0.24 -6.27 3.25
N MET A 104 0.35 -7.23 2.55
CA MET A 104 -0.12 -8.61 2.48
C MET A 104 0.93 -9.60 3.03
N ALA A 105 0.45 -10.73 3.53
CA ALA A 105 1.27 -11.83 4.03
C ALA A 105 0.58 -13.17 3.76
N PRO A 106 1.32 -14.28 3.73
CA PRO A 106 0.73 -15.62 3.64
C PRO A 106 -0.35 -15.82 4.68
N VAL A 107 -1.38 -16.60 4.34
CA VAL A 107 -2.51 -16.90 5.24
C VAL A 107 -2.02 -17.32 6.62
N GLY A 108 -2.53 -16.66 7.67
CA GLY A 108 -2.17 -16.91 9.07
C GLY A 108 -0.82 -16.33 9.51
N LYS A 109 -0.09 -15.61 8.64
CA LYS A 109 1.20 -14.97 8.97
C LYS A 109 1.09 -13.45 9.17
N GLY A 110 -0.03 -12.83 8.81
CA GLY A 110 -0.23 -11.38 8.89
C GLY A 110 -0.45 -10.84 10.30
N GLY A 111 -0.58 -11.70 11.31
CA GLY A 111 -0.84 -11.26 12.69
C GLY A 111 -2.25 -10.73 12.91
N LYS A 112 -2.37 -9.75 13.80
CA LYS A 112 -3.63 -9.07 14.16
C LYS A 112 -3.35 -7.59 14.47
N PRO A 113 -4.37 -6.71 14.48
CA PRO A 113 -4.19 -5.34 14.96
C PRO A 113 -3.58 -5.32 16.35
N SER A 114 -2.65 -4.40 16.59
CA SER A 114 -2.09 -4.14 17.93
C SER A 114 -3.15 -3.53 18.84
N ALA A 115 -2.97 -3.59 20.16
CA ALA A 115 -3.89 -2.99 21.11
C ALA A 115 -4.10 -1.48 20.86
N ALA A 116 -3.05 -0.78 20.42
CA ALA A 116 -3.11 0.65 20.09
C ALA A 116 -3.97 0.87 18.83
N LEU A 117 -3.73 0.10 17.76
CA LEU A 117 -4.52 0.20 16.53
C LEU A 117 -5.98 -0.25 16.75
N GLU A 118 -6.22 -1.33 17.50
CA GLU A 118 -7.57 -1.77 17.88
C GLU A 118 -8.35 -0.69 18.63
N THR A 119 -7.69 -0.02 19.59
CA THR A 119 -8.29 1.10 20.33
C THR A 119 -8.67 2.24 19.40
N GLN A 120 -7.79 2.59 18.45
CA GLN A 120 -8.07 3.65 17.48
C GLN A 120 -9.19 3.24 16.52
N ILE A 121 -9.18 2.00 16.01
CA ILE A 121 -10.27 1.44 15.16
C ILE A 121 -11.60 1.49 15.90
N LYS A 122 -11.63 1.06 17.17
CA LYS A 122 -12.86 1.11 17.99
C LYS A 122 -13.35 2.53 18.20
N LYS A 123 -12.44 3.47 18.44
CA LYS A 123 -12.78 4.89 18.60
C LYS A 123 -13.43 5.47 17.35
N ASP A 124 -12.86 5.19 16.16
CA ASP A 124 -13.23 5.88 14.92
C ASP A 124 -14.37 5.14 14.16
N PHE A 125 -14.47 3.81 14.32
CA PHE A 125 -15.42 2.98 13.57
C PHE A 125 -16.40 2.19 14.46
N GLY A 126 -16.15 2.09 15.76
CA GLY A 126 -16.97 1.34 16.71
C GLY A 126 -16.46 -0.09 16.96
N SER A 127 -16.04 -0.81 15.93
CA SER A 127 -15.45 -2.15 16.01
C SER A 127 -14.59 -2.48 14.80
N LEU A 128 -13.80 -3.56 14.88
CA LEU A 128 -13.04 -4.08 13.74
C LEU A 128 -13.98 -4.55 12.60
N ASP A 129 -15.12 -5.15 12.95
CA ASP A 129 -16.09 -5.61 11.95
C ASP A 129 -16.76 -4.42 11.23
N ALA A 130 -17.15 -3.39 11.97
CA ALA A 130 -17.68 -2.16 11.37
C ALA A 130 -16.65 -1.42 10.50
N PHE A 131 -15.38 -1.45 10.88
CA PHE A 131 -14.28 -0.98 10.04
C PHE A 131 -14.20 -1.76 8.73
N LYS A 132 -14.15 -3.10 8.80
CA LYS A 132 -14.10 -3.97 7.61
C LYS A 132 -15.30 -3.75 6.70
N GLU A 133 -16.50 -3.63 7.26
CA GLU A 133 -17.70 -3.36 6.48
C GLU A 133 -17.60 -2.02 5.72
N ARG A 134 -17.19 -0.95 6.40
CA ARG A 134 -16.99 0.36 5.77
C ARG A 134 -15.88 0.33 4.71
N PHE A 135 -14.78 -0.38 4.97
CA PHE A 135 -13.70 -0.54 4.00
C PHE A 135 -14.18 -1.29 2.75
N ASN A 136 -14.90 -2.41 2.94
CA ASN A 136 -15.49 -3.17 1.84
C ASN A 136 -16.47 -2.31 1.04
N LYS A 137 -17.29 -1.49 1.69
CA LYS A 137 -18.21 -0.55 1.01
C LYS A 137 -17.46 0.46 0.16
N ALA A 138 -16.36 1.03 0.66
CA ALA A 138 -15.52 1.95 -0.13
C ALA A 138 -14.88 1.24 -1.33
N ALA A 139 -14.37 0.03 -1.14
CA ALA A 139 -13.73 -0.78 -2.18
C ALA A 139 -14.73 -1.23 -3.27
N THR A 140 -15.91 -1.71 -2.89
CA THR A 140 -16.96 -2.11 -3.86
C THR A 140 -17.58 -0.90 -4.56
N GLY A 141 -17.73 0.21 -3.84
CA GLY A 141 -18.29 1.45 -4.35
C GLY A 141 -17.36 2.23 -5.29
N ARG A 142 -16.06 1.92 -5.34
CA ARG A 142 -15.13 2.55 -6.30
C ARG A 142 -15.51 2.14 -7.71
N PHE A 143 -16.13 3.07 -8.45
CA PHE A 143 -16.49 2.86 -9.84
C PHE A 143 -15.24 2.83 -10.72
N GLY A 144 -15.12 1.80 -11.56
CA GLY A 144 -13.95 1.61 -12.41
C GLY A 144 -12.72 1.15 -11.64
N SER A 145 -11.55 1.52 -12.15
CA SER A 145 -10.25 1.20 -11.58
C SER A 145 -9.90 2.15 -10.44
N GLY A 146 -9.20 1.64 -9.43
CA GLY A 146 -8.73 2.46 -8.32
C GLY A 146 -8.35 1.63 -7.11
N TRP A 147 -8.32 2.29 -5.96
CA TRP A 147 -7.84 1.75 -4.70
C TRP A 147 -8.78 2.11 -3.55
N ALA A 148 -8.86 1.25 -2.55
CA ALA A 148 -9.46 1.56 -1.25
C ALA A 148 -8.36 1.66 -0.19
N TRP A 149 -8.54 2.59 0.76
CA TRP A 149 -7.52 2.95 1.73
C TRP A 149 -8.08 3.06 3.15
N MET A 150 -7.31 2.59 4.14
CA MET A 150 -7.36 3.11 5.50
C MET A 150 -6.18 4.05 5.68
N ILE A 151 -6.46 5.26 6.12
CA ILE A 151 -5.45 6.32 6.32
C ILE A 151 -5.51 6.88 7.73
N LEU A 152 -4.38 7.39 8.22
CA LEU A 152 -4.32 8.21 9.43
C LEU A 152 -4.31 9.68 9.02
N THR A 153 -5.23 10.45 9.59
CA THR A 153 -5.34 11.91 9.44
C THR A 153 -5.15 12.59 10.80
N SER A 154 -5.10 13.91 10.85
CA SER A 154 -5.08 14.67 12.11
C SER A 154 -6.31 14.43 12.99
N SER A 155 -7.43 14.00 12.40
CA SER A 155 -8.69 13.71 13.11
C SER A 155 -8.87 12.24 13.49
N GLY A 156 -7.95 11.35 13.11
CA GLY A 156 -8.00 9.91 13.37
C GLY A 156 -7.98 9.07 12.10
N LEU A 157 -8.38 7.79 12.21
CA LEU A 157 -8.46 6.87 11.07
C LEU A 157 -9.65 7.22 10.18
N GLN A 158 -9.41 7.22 8.88
CA GLN A 158 -10.45 7.40 7.87
C GLN A 158 -10.35 6.32 6.79
N ILE A 159 -11.47 6.05 6.13
CA ILE A 159 -11.55 5.19 4.95
C ILE A 159 -11.87 6.09 3.76
N THR A 160 -11.11 5.92 2.69
CA THR A 160 -11.32 6.62 1.42
C THR A 160 -11.07 5.70 0.24
N SER A 161 -11.38 6.14 -0.96
CA SER A 161 -11.00 5.48 -2.20
C SER A 161 -10.56 6.49 -3.23
N THR A 162 -9.62 6.10 -4.07
CA THR A 162 -9.05 6.96 -5.11
C THR A 162 -9.20 6.32 -6.49
N PRO A 163 -9.37 7.10 -7.56
CA PRO A 163 -9.43 6.57 -8.93
C PRO A 163 -8.04 6.25 -9.46
N ASN A 164 -7.98 5.34 -10.43
CA ASN A 164 -6.78 4.99 -11.19
C ASN A 164 -5.60 4.67 -10.26
N GLN A 165 -4.47 5.39 -10.40
CA GLN A 165 -3.30 5.22 -9.54
C GLN A 165 -3.10 6.39 -8.55
N ASP A 166 -4.10 7.23 -8.38
CA ASP A 166 -4.07 8.26 -7.33
C ASP A 166 -4.05 7.61 -5.94
N ASN A 167 -3.43 8.29 -4.98
CA ASN A 167 -3.37 7.84 -3.60
C ASN A 167 -3.48 9.01 -2.60
N PRO A 168 -3.70 8.74 -1.31
CA PRO A 168 -3.93 9.78 -0.28
C PRO A 168 -2.73 10.69 0.03
N LEU A 169 -1.52 10.39 -0.50
CA LEU A 169 -0.35 11.27 -0.37
C LEU A 169 -0.37 12.41 -1.40
N MET A 170 -1.11 12.23 -2.49
CA MET A 170 -1.17 13.20 -3.57
C MET A 170 -1.92 14.46 -3.16
N ASP A 171 -1.44 15.60 -3.67
CA ASP A 171 -2.09 16.92 -3.49
C ASP A 171 -3.44 17.05 -4.21
N VAL A 172 -3.75 16.12 -5.11
CA VAL A 172 -5.03 15.99 -5.82
C VAL A 172 -6.04 15.09 -5.11
N ALA A 173 -5.65 14.40 -4.03
CA ALA A 173 -6.55 13.50 -3.31
C ALA A 173 -7.62 14.30 -2.56
N GLU A 174 -8.89 13.86 -2.66
CA GLU A 174 -10.01 14.45 -1.94
C GLU A 174 -9.82 14.37 -0.41
N VAL A 175 -9.33 13.22 0.06
CA VAL A 175 -8.98 13.01 1.47
C VAL A 175 -7.51 12.61 1.54
N ARG A 176 -6.72 13.47 2.18
CA ARG A 176 -5.28 13.27 2.35
C ARG A 176 -4.96 12.72 3.73
N GLY A 177 -3.96 11.87 3.79
CA GLY A 177 -3.48 11.29 5.05
C GLY A 177 -2.43 10.23 4.80
N GLN A 178 -1.82 9.71 5.88
CA GLN A 178 -0.83 8.64 5.78
C GLN A 178 -1.52 7.31 5.52
N PRO A 179 -1.27 6.62 4.38
CA PRO A 179 -1.82 5.30 4.11
C PRO A 179 -1.30 4.26 5.11
N LEU A 180 -2.22 3.46 5.63
CA LEU A 180 -1.92 2.36 6.56
C LEU A 180 -2.31 1.00 5.99
N LEU A 181 -3.34 0.96 5.15
CA LEU A 181 -3.82 -0.24 4.47
C LEU A 181 -4.35 0.16 3.10
N ALA A 182 -3.98 -0.61 2.09
CA ALA A 182 -4.39 -0.41 0.71
C ALA A 182 -4.98 -1.69 0.13
N LEU A 183 -5.98 -1.55 -0.73
CA LEU A 183 -6.52 -2.64 -1.54
C LEU A 183 -6.66 -2.18 -2.99
N ASP A 184 -6.01 -2.87 -3.89
CA ASP A 184 -6.18 -2.69 -5.32
C ASP A 184 -7.54 -3.25 -5.77
N VAL A 185 -8.38 -2.40 -6.38
CA VAL A 185 -9.66 -2.80 -6.97
C VAL A 185 -9.70 -2.64 -8.48
N TRP A 186 -8.54 -2.47 -9.12
CA TRP A 186 -8.40 -2.68 -10.55
C TRP A 186 -8.75 -4.13 -10.89
N GLU A 187 -9.37 -4.37 -12.03
CA GLU A 187 -9.78 -5.73 -12.42
C GLU A 187 -8.58 -6.67 -12.57
N HIS A 188 -7.41 -6.18 -12.96
CA HIS A 188 -6.20 -7.01 -13.06
C HIS A 188 -5.80 -7.66 -11.72
N ALA A 189 -6.21 -7.09 -10.58
CA ALA A 189 -5.89 -7.63 -9.25
C ALA A 189 -6.70 -8.88 -8.90
N TYR A 190 -7.83 -9.14 -9.58
CA TYR A 190 -8.75 -10.21 -9.16
C TYR A 190 -9.47 -10.94 -10.27
N TYR A 191 -9.49 -10.43 -11.52
CA TYR A 191 -10.38 -10.93 -12.57
C TYR A 191 -10.10 -12.38 -12.96
N LEU A 192 -8.86 -12.83 -12.99
CA LEU A 192 -8.52 -14.22 -13.38
C LEU A 192 -9.21 -15.23 -12.47
N LYS A 193 -9.25 -14.98 -11.17
CA LYS A 193 -9.85 -15.87 -10.18
C LYS A 193 -11.34 -15.57 -9.92
N TYR A 194 -11.66 -14.32 -9.67
CA TYR A 194 -12.98 -13.91 -9.17
C TYR A 194 -13.92 -13.38 -10.26
N LYS A 195 -13.42 -13.14 -11.49
CA LYS A 195 -14.18 -12.56 -12.60
C LYS A 195 -14.80 -11.21 -12.16
N TYR A 196 -16.08 -11.02 -12.40
CA TYR A 196 -16.81 -9.81 -12.00
C TYR A 196 -17.12 -9.70 -10.50
N LYS A 197 -16.80 -10.75 -9.71
CA LYS A 197 -17.18 -10.85 -8.30
C LYS A 197 -16.18 -10.15 -7.37
N ARG A 198 -16.08 -8.82 -7.48
CA ARG A 198 -15.16 -8.04 -6.63
C ARG A 198 -15.38 -8.30 -5.14
N ALA A 199 -16.64 -8.46 -4.68
CA ALA A 199 -16.94 -8.73 -3.28
C ALA A 199 -16.31 -10.04 -2.76
N ASP A 200 -16.26 -11.10 -3.59
CA ASP A 200 -15.63 -12.36 -3.21
C ASP A 200 -14.11 -12.20 -3.06
N TYR A 201 -13.48 -11.42 -3.94
CA TYR A 201 -12.07 -11.03 -3.83
C TYR A 201 -11.79 -10.29 -2.51
N LEU A 202 -12.61 -9.27 -2.17
CA LEU A 202 -12.46 -8.52 -0.94
C LEU A 202 -12.54 -9.43 0.29
N ASN A 203 -13.51 -10.33 0.33
CA ASN A 203 -13.69 -11.26 1.44
C ASN A 203 -12.47 -12.18 1.59
N ALA A 204 -11.94 -12.69 0.49
CA ALA A 204 -10.74 -13.54 0.52
C ALA A 204 -9.48 -12.75 0.91
N TRP A 205 -9.34 -11.50 0.44
CA TRP A 205 -8.17 -10.66 0.71
C TRP A 205 -7.97 -10.38 2.20
N TRP A 206 -9.02 -10.28 3.01
CA TRP A 206 -8.87 -10.10 4.46
C TRP A 206 -8.07 -11.21 5.13
N THR A 207 -7.98 -12.41 4.55
CA THR A 207 -7.21 -13.53 5.08
C THR A 207 -5.70 -13.38 4.90
N VAL A 208 -5.28 -12.47 4.01
CA VAL A 208 -3.87 -12.21 3.68
C VAL A 208 -3.41 -10.81 4.10
N VAL A 209 -4.25 -10.04 4.81
CA VAL A 209 -3.82 -8.74 5.35
C VAL A 209 -2.67 -8.91 6.33
N ASN A 210 -1.59 -8.16 6.11
CA ASN A 210 -0.41 -8.11 6.98
C ASN A 210 -0.61 -7.06 8.08
N TRP A 211 -1.33 -7.43 9.14
CA TRP A 211 -1.54 -6.55 10.28
C TRP A 211 -0.25 -6.13 10.98
N ASN A 212 0.83 -6.91 10.87
CA ASN A 212 2.13 -6.52 11.44
C ASN A 212 2.66 -5.27 10.73
N GLU A 213 2.55 -5.20 9.41
CA GLU A 213 2.91 -4.01 8.64
C GLU A 213 1.97 -2.83 8.92
N VAL A 214 0.66 -3.08 8.96
CA VAL A 214 -0.33 -2.04 9.31
C VAL A 214 -0.06 -1.44 10.70
N ASN A 215 0.29 -2.27 11.67
CA ASN A 215 0.69 -1.82 13.02
C ASN A 215 1.95 -0.95 12.96
N HIS A 216 2.97 -1.39 12.20
CA HIS A 216 4.21 -0.64 12.02
C HIS A 216 3.94 0.74 11.41
N LEU A 217 3.19 0.80 10.31
CA LEU A 217 2.83 2.05 9.65
C LEU A 217 2.02 2.98 10.56
N PHE A 218 1.10 2.43 11.36
CA PHE A 218 0.33 3.20 12.33
C PHE A 218 1.23 3.83 13.38
N GLU A 219 2.18 3.09 13.95
CA GLU A 219 3.11 3.61 14.97
C GLU A 219 4.04 4.69 14.39
N VAL A 220 4.55 4.50 13.17
CA VAL A 220 5.37 5.51 12.48
C VAL A 220 4.57 6.78 12.26
N ALA A 221 3.39 6.67 11.67
CA ALA A 221 2.53 7.82 11.38
C ALA A 221 2.12 8.59 12.65
N LYS A 222 1.85 7.89 13.75
CA LYS A 222 1.56 8.52 15.06
C LYS A 222 2.74 9.31 15.61
N LYS A 223 3.96 8.79 15.48
CA LYS A 223 5.19 9.50 15.92
C LYS A 223 5.42 10.76 15.09
N GLU A 224 5.25 10.67 13.77
CA GLU A 224 5.38 11.82 12.88
C GLU A 224 4.36 12.91 13.21
N GLN A 225 3.09 12.56 13.43
CA GLN A 225 2.07 13.52 13.87
C GLN A 225 2.41 14.19 15.21
N HIS A 226 2.97 13.44 16.15
CA HIS A 226 3.40 13.98 17.44
C HIS A 226 4.51 15.01 17.27
N ASN A 227 5.52 14.69 16.44
CA ASN A 227 6.66 15.58 16.18
C ASN A 227 6.28 16.87 15.43
N LEU A 228 5.23 16.85 14.63
CA LEU A 228 4.74 18.03 13.91
C LEU A 228 3.92 18.98 14.79
N ASN A 229 3.45 18.51 15.94
CA ASN A 229 2.64 19.29 16.88
C ASN A 229 3.45 19.88 18.05
N HIS A 230 4.77 19.64 18.07
CA HIS A 230 5.73 20.16 19.07
C HIS A 230 6.92 20.82 18.39
#